data_c558494ee74d886a12df1a36ca0e3e41
#
_entry.id   c558494ee74d886a12df1a36ca0e3e41
#
_cell.length_a   1.000
_cell.length_b   1.000
_cell.length_c   1.000
_cell.angle_alpha   90.00
_cell.angle_beta   90.00
_cell.angle_gamma   90.00
#
_symmetry.space_group_name_H-M   'P 1'
#
loop_
_entity.id
_entity.type
_entity.pdbx_description
1 polymer ?
#
loop_
_entity_poly.entity_id
_entity_poly.type
_entity_poly.pdbx_seq_one_letter_code
_entity_poly.pdbx_strand_id
1 'polypeptide(L)'
;MILGRAVAVCLVWVAAFGAGGARPEMQTISIPGIPMELVFRALQPGEVLLAEMKDSPSVRRISVRLGGRKYEIDRSTGTRPGVFIGLDLGLKSGPLVLDVVGEKTDGSVEHYSEELAVAPREYSKRYIRVDETMLAPPPAEKERVKREQDLLQAVLGVKTPDWLGTGSFIPPLAQEAFQNFGQNRIYNKRVSSVHAGVDIAAPYGTPVRASNSGNVVLASDFYLNGKIVVIDHGRGVFSLYFHCSKLLVKRGDRVRKGAFIARVGNTGRSTGPHLHWGIRIFDSRVDPFSLVALPLE
;
A
#
# COMPACT_ATOMS: atom_id res chain seq x y z
N MET A 1 -20.00 11.90 37.17
CA MET A 1 -18.55 11.85 37.52
C MET A 1 -18.01 10.56 36.92
N ILE A 2 -17.54 10.62 35.66
CA ILE A 2 -17.01 9.46 34.93
C ILE A 2 -15.50 9.49 35.14
N LEU A 3 -14.99 8.57 35.97
CA LEU A 3 -13.54 8.38 36.13
C LEU A 3 -12.99 7.79 34.84
N GLY A 4 -12.20 8.59 34.11
CA GLY A 4 -11.36 8.11 33.04
C GLY A 4 -10.33 7.14 33.60
N ARG A 5 -10.45 5.86 33.27
CA ARG A 5 -9.39 4.88 33.44
C ARG A 5 -8.39 5.07 32.35
N ALA A 6 -7.20 5.60 32.66
CA ALA A 6 -6.04 5.53 31.81
C ALA A 6 -5.70 4.04 31.60
N VAL A 7 -5.93 3.53 30.40
CA VAL A 7 -5.53 2.18 30.02
C VAL A 7 -4.09 2.27 29.52
N ALA A 8 -3.18 1.61 30.22
CA ALA A 8 -1.79 1.50 29.83
C ALA A 8 -1.69 0.75 28.49
N VAL A 9 -1.17 1.42 27.46
CA VAL A 9 -0.78 0.79 26.21
C VAL A 9 0.38 -0.17 26.52
N CYS A 10 0.13 -1.48 26.52
CA CYS A 10 1.21 -2.46 26.56
C CYS A 10 1.84 -2.53 25.17
N LEU A 11 2.88 -1.73 24.93
CA LEU A 11 3.82 -1.93 23.82
C LEU A 11 4.60 -3.21 24.11
N VAL A 12 4.23 -4.30 23.47
CA VAL A 12 5.01 -5.56 23.54
C VAL A 12 6.14 -5.45 22.53
N TRP A 13 7.36 -5.27 23.04
CA TRP A 13 8.59 -5.31 22.27
C TRP A 13 8.93 -6.77 21.95
N VAL A 14 8.77 -7.19 20.71
CA VAL A 14 9.24 -8.50 20.24
C VAL A 14 10.55 -8.30 19.48
N ALA A 15 11.67 -8.50 20.16
CA ALA A 15 12.99 -8.52 19.54
C ALA A 15 13.23 -9.90 18.91
N ALA A 16 13.32 -9.96 17.57
CA ALA A 16 13.76 -11.16 16.85
C ALA A 16 15.20 -10.95 16.37
N PHE A 17 16.16 -11.64 16.97
CA PHE A 17 17.55 -11.73 16.50
C PHE A 17 17.67 -12.77 15.38
N GLY A 18 18.19 -12.36 14.21
CA GLY A 18 18.57 -13.25 13.12
C GLY A 18 19.53 -12.55 12.16
N ALA A 19 20.68 -13.15 11.90
CA ALA A 19 21.71 -12.63 11.01
C ALA A 19 21.25 -12.57 9.55
N GLY A 20 21.31 -11.38 8.94
CA GLY A 20 20.97 -11.13 7.53
C GLY A 20 19.85 -10.11 7.42
N GLY A 21 20.15 -8.81 7.23
CA GLY A 21 19.23 -7.71 7.02
C GLY A 21 18.05 -7.69 7.99
N ALA A 22 18.21 -7.05 9.15
CA ALA A 22 17.18 -7.02 10.20
C ALA A 22 15.84 -6.56 9.60
N ARG A 23 14.79 -7.39 9.73
CA ARG A 23 13.43 -6.94 9.46
C ARG A 23 13.14 -5.77 10.39
N PRO A 24 12.48 -4.70 9.90
CA PRO A 24 12.11 -3.60 10.76
C PRO A 24 11.25 -4.13 11.91
N GLU A 25 11.47 -3.58 13.09
CA GLU A 25 10.71 -3.91 14.29
C GLU A 25 9.23 -3.55 14.05
N MET A 26 8.34 -4.50 14.32
CA MET A 26 6.90 -4.31 14.19
C MET A 26 6.32 -3.91 15.53
N GLN A 27 5.39 -2.97 15.51
CA GLN A 27 4.60 -2.56 16.67
C GLN A 27 3.24 -3.26 16.63
N THR A 28 2.68 -3.53 17.80
CA THR A 28 1.36 -4.14 17.93
C THR A 28 0.53 -3.39 18.99
N ILE A 29 -0.70 -3.06 18.62
CA ILE A 29 -1.71 -2.54 19.53
C ILE A 29 -2.80 -3.60 19.67
N SER A 30 -2.98 -4.16 20.86
CA SER A 30 -4.09 -5.05 21.19
C SER A 30 -5.29 -4.24 21.65
N ILE A 31 -6.48 -4.56 21.16
CA ILE A 31 -7.71 -3.82 21.47
C ILE A 31 -8.37 -4.42 22.69
N PRO A 32 -8.45 -3.70 23.83
CA PRO A 32 -9.08 -4.20 25.03
C PRO A 32 -10.54 -4.61 24.83
N GLY A 33 -10.90 -5.83 25.26
CA GLY A 33 -12.26 -6.37 25.15
C GLY A 33 -12.67 -6.87 23.78
N ILE A 34 -11.92 -6.54 22.72
CA ILE A 34 -12.19 -6.97 21.35
C ILE A 34 -10.99 -7.81 20.85
N PRO A 35 -11.18 -9.04 20.36
CA PRO A 35 -10.09 -9.92 19.93
C PRO A 35 -9.50 -9.46 18.59
N MET A 36 -8.83 -8.32 18.59
CA MET A 36 -8.20 -7.71 17.44
C MET A 36 -6.84 -7.11 17.79
N GLU A 37 -5.93 -7.19 16.86
CA GLU A 37 -4.64 -6.49 16.92
C GLU A 37 -4.43 -5.64 15.68
N LEU A 38 -3.75 -4.50 15.87
CA LEU A 38 -3.18 -3.68 14.82
C LEU A 38 -1.68 -3.93 14.79
N VAL A 39 -1.16 -4.40 13.66
CA VAL A 39 0.27 -4.65 13.44
C VAL A 39 0.79 -3.67 12.39
N PHE A 40 1.88 -2.97 12.68
CA PHE A 40 2.45 -1.96 11.80
C PHE A 40 3.92 -1.69 12.10
N ARG A 41 4.66 -1.12 11.15
CA ARG A 41 6.05 -0.71 11.30
C ARG A 41 6.16 0.63 12.06
N ALA A 42 5.35 1.59 11.69
CA ALA A 42 5.29 2.92 12.30
C ALA A 42 3.92 3.57 12.10
N LEU A 43 3.53 4.50 12.98
CA LEU A 43 2.37 5.37 12.79
C LEU A 43 2.81 6.67 12.11
N GLN A 44 2.97 6.63 10.79
CA GLN A 44 3.43 7.75 9.96
C GLN A 44 2.71 7.77 8.60
N PRO A 45 2.65 8.91 7.90
CA PRO A 45 2.14 8.96 6.53
C PRO A 45 2.91 7.98 5.61
N GLY A 46 2.18 7.26 4.77
CA GLY A 46 2.73 6.24 3.88
C GLY A 46 2.85 4.84 4.48
N GLU A 47 2.51 4.64 5.73
CA GLU A 47 2.56 3.31 6.36
C GLU A 47 1.28 2.50 6.15
N VAL A 48 1.40 1.18 6.33
CA VAL A 48 0.30 0.23 6.29
C VAL A 48 0.13 -0.39 7.66
N LEU A 49 -1.10 -0.40 8.15
CA LEU A 49 -1.50 -1.14 9.34
C LEU A 49 -2.27 -2.38 8.90
N LEU A 50 -1.99 -3.51 9.52
CA LEU A 50 -2.78 -4.73 9.39
C LEU A 50 -3.66 -4.86 10.62
N ALA A 51 -4.98 -4.78 10.44
CA ALA A 51 -5.94 -5.08 11.49
C ALA A 51 -6.38 -6.54 11.35
N GLU A 52 -6.05 -7.38 12.31
CA GLU A 52 -6.37 -8.81 12.33
C GLU A 52 -7.30 -9.16 13.48
N MET A 53 -8.36 -9.90 13.17
CA MET A 53 -9.19 -10.54 14.20
C MET A 53 -8.46 -11.78 14.71
N LYS A 54 -8.29 -11.87 16.02
CA LYS A 54 -7.79 -13.08 16.68
C LYS A 54 -8.87 -14.15 16.76
N ASP A 55 -8.44 -15.39 16.93
CA ASP A 55 -9.41 -16.47 17.07
C ASP A 55 -10.26 -16.29 18.33
N SER A 56 -11.55 -16.04 18.12
CA SER A 56 -12.54 -15.86 19.18
C SER A 56 -13.91 -16.26 18.66
N PRO A 57 -14.44 -17.42 19.08
CA PRO A 57 -15.75 -17.89 18.62
C PRO A 57 -16.90 -16.97 19.02
N SER A 58 -16.69 -16.13 20.03
CA SER A 58 -17.71 -15.22 20.54
C SER A 58 -17.89 -13.93 19.71
N VAL A 59 -16.94 -13.59 18.81
CA VAL A 59 -17.03 -12.39 17.96
C VAL A 59 -17.28 -12.78 16.52
N ARG A 60 -18.36 -12.20 15.95
CA ARG A 60 -18.78 -12.44 14.57
C ARG A 60 -18.14 -11.45 13.60
N ARG A 61 -18.14 -10.16 13.97
CA ARG A 61 -17.69 -9.06 13.12
C ARG A 61 -16.96 -8.00 13.95
N ILE A 62 -15.95 -7.39 13.32
CA ILE A 62 -15.29 -6.21 13.85
C ILE A 62 -15.38 -5.09 12.80
N SER A 63 -15.85 -3.92 13.21
CA SER A 63 -15.78 -2.68 12.42
C SER A 63 -14.68 -1.81 12.97
N VAL A 64 -13.76 -1.40 12.09
CA VAL A 64 -12.67 -0.46 12.40
C VAL A 64 -12.91 0.83 11.65
N ARG A 65 -12.89 1.96 12.33
CA ARG A 65 -12.91 3.29 11.71
C ARG A 65 -11.61 4.00 12.03
N LEU A 66 -10.91 4.44 11.00
CA LEU A 66 -9.68 5.21 11.12
C LEU A 66 -9.59 6.23 9.98
N GLY A 67 -9.27 7.47 10.31
CA GLY A 67 -9.13 8.54 9.31
C GLY A 67 -10.40 8.80 8.47
N GLY A 68 -11.58 8.62 9.05
CA GLY A 68 -12.88 8.78 8.39
C GLY A 68 -13.31 7.59 7.51
N ARG A 69 -12.44 6.58 7.30
CA ARG A 69 -12.76 5.37 6.56
C ARG A 69 -13.20 4.26 7.50
N LYS A 70 -14.24 3.51 7.09
CA LYS A 70 -14.71 2.30 7.77
C LYS A 70 -14.18 1.06 7.06
N TYR A 71 -13.68 0.11 7.84
CA TYR A 71 -13.24 -1.22 7.42
C TYR A 71 -14.06 -2.25 8.19
N GLU A 72 -14.35 -3.37 7.55
CA GLU A 72 -15.08 -4.46 8.20
C GLU A 72 -14.29 -5.76 8.09
N ILE A 73 -14.19 -6.46 9.20
CA ILE A 73 -13.60 -7.77 9.32
C ILE A 73 -14.72 -8.73 9.73
N ASP A 74 -15.10 -9.62 8.83
CA ASP A 74 -16.13 -10.62 9.06
C ASP A 74 -15.50 -12.00 9.11
N ARG A 75 -15.84 -12.76 10.14
CA ARG A 75 -15.30 -14.11 10.34
C ARG A 75 -15.71 -15.09 9.23
N SER A 76 -16.84 -14.86 8.58
CA SER A 76 -17.33 -15.70 7.48
C SER A 76 -16.46 -15.60 6.20
N THR A 77 -15.59 -14.59 6.09
CA THR A 77 -14.83 -14.29 4.87
C THR A 77 -13.48 -15.00 4.75
N GLY A 78 -13.25 -16.11 5.47
CA GLY A 78 -12.07 -16.96 5.27
C GLY A 78 -11.20 -17.20 6.51
N THR A 79 -10.07 -17.88 6.31
CA THR A 79 -9.21 -18.44 7.37
C THR A 79 -8.42 -17.40 8.19
N ARG A 80 -8.28 -16.17 7.72
CA ARG A 80 -7.63 -15.06 8.44
C ARG A 80 -8.39 -13.76 8.19
N PRO A 81 -9.39 -13.49 9.03
CA PRO A 81 -10.17 -12.25 8.91
C PRO A 81 -9.30 -11.05 9.29
N GLY A 82 -8.94 -10.24 8.31
CA GLY A 82 -8.15 -9.03 8.51
C GLY A 82 -8.30 -8.04 7.36
N VAL A 83 -7.97 -6.78 7.63
CA VAL A 83 -7.99 -5.71 6.63
C VAL A 83 -6.69 -4.91 6.67
N PHE A 84 -6.31 -4.39 5.51
CA PHE A 84 -5.19 -3.47 5.38
C PHE A 84 -5.71 -2.03 5.46
N ILE A 85 -5.07 -1.22 6.28
CA ILE A 85 -5.37 0.19 6.49
C ILE A 85 -4.17 1.00 6.03
N GLY A 86 -4.33 1.77 4.94
CA GLY A 86 -3.27 2.64 4.43
C GLY A 86 -3.34 4.02 5.07
N LEU A 87 -2.28 4.47 5.69
CA LEU A 87 -2.08 5.87 6.06
C LEU A 87 -1.55 6.60 4.82
N ASP A 88 -2.43 7.32 4.10
CA ASP A 88 -2.03 7.98 2.85
C ASP A 88 -0.79 8.86 3.03
N LEU A 89 0.07 8.87 2.05
CA LEU A 89 1.27 9.71 2.00
C LEU A 89 1.01 11.20 2.26
N GLY A 90 -0.20 11.69 1.98
CA GLY A 90 -0.64 13.07 2.25
C GLY A 90 -1.33 13.25 3.61
N LEU A 91 -1.41 12.21 4.44
CA LEU A 91 -1.98 12.32 5.78
C LEU A 91 -1.18 13.32 6.61
N LYS A 92 -1.87 14.21 7.33
CA LYS A 92 -1.22 15.12 8.27
C LYS A 92 -0.85 14.39 9.55
N SER A 93 0.33 14.71 10.11
CA SER A 93 0.71 14.28 11.46
C SER A 93 -0.23 14.88 12.53
N GLY A 94 -0.33 14.20 13.66
CA GLY A 94 -1.19 14.60 14.77
C GLY A 94 -2.12 13.48 15.22
N PRO A 95 -3.13 13.81 16.02
CA PRO A 95 -4.08 12.83 16.55
C PRO A 95 -4.95 12.24 15.44
N LEU A 96 -5.16 10.92 15.51
CA LEU A 96 -6.02 10.16 14.61
C LEU A 96 -6.88 9.21 15.42
N VAL A 97 -8.18 9.43 15.45
CA VAL A 97 -9.10 8.60 16.22
C VAL A 97 -9.27 7.23 15.57
N LEU A 98 -9.02 6.21 16.36
CA LEU A 98 -9.31 4.81 16.08
C LEU A 98 -10.59 4.44 16.85
N ASP A 99 -11.65 4.10 16.12
CA ASP A 99 -12.86 3.53 16.69
C ASP A 99 -12.98 2.06 16.26
N VAL A 100 -13.19 1.18 17.23
CA VAL A 100 -13.38 -0.25 16.98
C VAL A 100 -14.66 -0.71 17.63
N VAL A 101 -15.46 -1.46 16.87
CA VAL A 101 -16.73 -2.03 17.33
C VAL A 101 -16.70 -3.54 17.07
N GLY A 102 -16.74 -4.33 18.13
CA GLY A 102 -16.85 -5.79 18.09
C GLY A 102 -18.28 -6.24 18.29
N GLU A 103 -18.86 -6.92 17.32
CA GLU A 103 -20.19 -7.52 17.38
C GLU A 103 -20.07 -9.00 17.73
N LYS A 104 -20.65 -9.41 18.86
CA LYS A 104 -20.61 -10.79 19.34
C LYS A 104 -21.70 -11.65 18.74
N THR A 105 -21.55 -12.96 18.86
CA THR A 105 -22.53 -13.96 18.37
C THR A 105 -23.84 -13.94 19.13
N ASP A 106 -23.85 -13.47 20.39
CA ASP A 106 -25.06 -13.26 21.21
C ASP A 106 -25.78 -11.94 20.93
N GLY A 107 -25.26 -11.12 19.99
CA GLY A 107 -25.79 -9.81 19.61
C GLY A 107 -25.30 -8.66 20.49
N SER A 108 -24.51 -8.92 21.53
CA SER A 108 -23.89 -7.85 22.31
C SER A 108 -22.78 -7.15 21.52
N VAL A 109 -22.47 -5.91 21.90
CA VAL A 109 -21.53 -5.05 21.17
C VAL A 109 -20.52 -4.48 22.17
N GLU A 110 -19.24 -4.61 21.83
CA GLU A 110 -18.12 -3.96 22.52
C GLU A 110 -17.64 -2.76 21.72
N HIS A 111 -17.34 -1.66 22.42
CA HIS A 111 -16.82 -0.43 21.81
C HIS A 111 -15.46 -0.08 22.42
N TYR A 112 -14.54 0.30 21.54
CA TYR A 112 -13.24 0.82 21.91
C TYR A 112 -12.93 2.05 21.07
N SER A 113 -12.43 3.11 21.70
CA SER A 113 -11.98 4.32 21.01
C SER A 113 -10.69 4.83 21.63
N GLU A 114 -9.72 5.16 20.80
CA GLU A 114 -8.42 5.68 21.20
C GLU A 114 -7.91 6.70 20.19
N GLU A 115 -7.13 7.66 20.66
CA GLU A 115 -6.41 8.61 19.84
C GLU A 115 -4.99 8.12 19.58
N LEU A 116 -4.69 7.80 18.33
CA LEU A 116 -3.36 7.40 17.89
C LEU A 116 -2.55 8.65 17.48
N ALA A 117 -1.33 8.76 17.96
CA ALA A 117 -0.42 9.84 17.60
C ALA A 117 0.32 9.52 16.30
N VAL A 118 -0.12 10.07 15.18
CA VAL A 118 0.59 9.94 13.88
C VAL A 118 1.80 10.87 13.89
N ALA A 119 3.00 10.29 13.89
CA ALA A 119 4.26 11.02 13.86
C ALA A 119 4.50 11.68 12.49
N PRO A 120 5.19 12.82 12.44
CA PRO A 120 5.57 13.43 11.17
C PRO A 120 6.53 12.54 10.38
N ARG A 121 6.40 12.55 9.05
CA ARG A 121 7.37 11.94 8.13
C ARG A 121 7.89 13.02 7.20
N GLU A 122 9.20 13.21 7.19
CA GLU A 122 9.84 14.13 6.27
C GLU A 122 10.12 13.42 4.94
N TYR A 123 9.80 14.13 3.85
CA TYR A 123 10.06 13.65 2.50
C TYR A 123 11.10 14.55 1.83
N SER A 124 12.10 13.94 1.21
CA SER A 124 13.14 14.68 0.51
C SER A 124 12.58 15.49 -0.66
N LYS A 125 13.25 16.59 -0.99
CA LYS A 125 12.97 17.39 -2.20
C LYS A 125 14.04 17.10 -3.25
N ARG A 126 13.63 16.94 -4.50
CA ARG A 126 14.53 16.75 -5.64
C ARG A 126 14.19 17.72 -6.76
N TYR A 127 15.14 18.52 -7.16
CA TYR A 127 15.03 19.40 -8.32
C TYR A 127 15.49 18.62 -9.54
N ILE A 128 14.64 18.54 -10.56
CA ILE A 128 14.89 17.76 -11.77
C ILE A 128 14.76 18.72 -12.96
N ARG A 129 15.78 18.72 -13.83
CA ARG A 129 15.73 19.44 -15.08
C ARG A 129 15.33 18.46 -16.18
N VAL A 130 14.27 18.78 -16.92
CA VAL A 130 13.74 17.96 -18.03
C VAL A 130 13.38 18.88 -19.20
N ASP A 131 13.22 18.29 -20.39
CA ASP A 131 12.67 19.01 -21.52
C ASP A 131 11.25 19.50 -21.23
N GLU A 132 10.88 20.67 -21.76
CA GLU A 132 9.55 21.29 -21.52
C GLU A 132 8.41 20.37 -21.97
N THR A 133 8.61 19.54 -22.98
CA THR A 133 7.64 18.52 -23.44
C THR A 133 7.35 17.42 -22.41
N MET A 134 8.26 17.21 -21.44
CA MET A 134 8.06 16.27 -20.35
C MET A 134 7.27 16.86 -19.16
N LEU A 135 7.13 18.18 -19.10
CA LEU A 135 6.41 18.86 -18.01
C LEU A 135 4.91 18.74 -18.17
N ALA A 136 4.41 18.89 -19.36
CA ALA A 136 2.98 18.79 -19.67
C ALA A 136 2.79 18.02 -20.98
N PRO A 137 1.77 17.17 -21.07
CA PRO A 137 1.43 16.51 -22.32
C PRO A 137 1.14 17.56 -23.40
N PRO A 138 1.60 17.34 -24.64
CA PRO A 138 1.19 18.19 -25.77
C PRO A 138 -0.34 18.27 -25.86
N PRO A 139 -0.92 19.34 -26.44
CA PRO A 139 -2.36 19.48 -26.57
C PRO A 139 -3.06 18.25 -27.18
N ALA A 140 -2.44 17.59 -28.16
CA ALA A 140 -2.95 16.38 -28.81
C ALA A 140 -3.03 15.16 -27.85
N GLU A 141 -2.21 15.10 -26.78
CA GLU A 141 -2.15 13.98 -25.86
C GLU A 141 -2.95 14.21 -24.56
N LYS A 142 -3.44 15.42 -24.33
CA LYS A 142 -4.15 15.75 -23.07
C LYS A 142 -5.35 14.85 -22.81
N GLU A 143 -6.18 14.63 -23.83
CA GLU A 143 -7.36 13.76 -23.73
C GLU A 143 -6.99 12.30 -23.49
N ARG A 144 -5.90 11.83 -24.12
CA ARG A 144 -5.35 10.50 -23.87
C ARG A 144 -4.93 10.35 -22.40
N VAL A 145 -4.10 11.28 -21.91
CA VAL A 145 -3.63 11.27 -20.53
C VAL A 145 -4.78 11.29 -19.54
N LYS A 146 -5.81 12.12 -19.81
CA LYS A 146 -7.00 12.16 -18.96
C LYS A 146 -7.72 10.81 -18.92
N ARG A 147 -8.02 10.21 -20.07
CA ARG A 147 -8.66 8.89 -20.13
C ARG A 147 -7.85 7.81 -19.43
N GLU A 148 -6.52 7.82 -19.57
CA GLU A 148 -5.61 6.87 -18.92
C GLU A 148 -5.62 7.02 -17.40
N GLN A 149 -5.65 8.25 -16.90
CA GLN A 149 -5.77 8.54 -15.46
C GLN A 149 -7.14 8.10 -14.91
N ASP A 150 -8.22 8.42 -15.62
CA ASP A 150 -9.58 8.02 -15.24
C ASP A 150 -9.69 6.48 -15.20
N LEU A 151 -9.11 5.78 -16.19
CA LEU A 151 -9.07 4.31 -16.23
C LEU A 151 -8.28 3.74 -15.04
N LEU A 152 -7.12 4.31 -14.71
CA LEU A 152 -6.33 3.86 -13.55
C LEU A 152 -7.12 4.04 -12.25
N GLN A 153 -7.79 5.18 -12.07
CA GLN A 153 -8.62 5.42 -10.89
C GLN A 153 -9.81 4.43 -10.83
N ALA A 154 -10.47 4.18 -11.94
CA ALA A 154 -11.57 3.21 -12.01
C ALA A 154 -11.11 1.80 -11.63
N VAL A 155 -9.94 1.37 -12.11
CA VAL A 155 -9.35 0.07 -11.79
C VAL A 155 -9.02 -0.04 -10.30
N LEU A 156 -8.44 0.99 -9.71
CA LEU A 156 -8.11 1.03 -8.28
C LEU A 156 -9.35 1.15 -7.37
N GLY A 157 -10.49 1.59 -7.92
CA GLY A 157 -11.77 1.65 -7.23
C GLY A 157 -12.51 0.30 -7.14
N VAL A 158 -12.05 -0.74 -7.85
CA VAL A 158 -12.65 -2.07 -7.80
C VAL A 158 -12.49 -2.67 -6.40
N LYS A 159 -13.57 -3.28 -5.89
CA LYS A 159 -13.56 -3.95 -4.58
C LYS A 159 -13.63 -5.45 -4.79
N THR A 160 -12.51 -6.12 -4.60
CA THR A 160 -12.42 -7.58 -4.50
C THR A 160 -12.43 -7.96 -3.02
N PRO A 161 -13.51 -8.60 -2.49
CA PRO A 161 -13.64 -8.86 -1.06
C PRO A 161 -12.66 -9.92 -0.58
N ASP A 162 -12.37 -10.92 -1.42
CA ASP A 162 -11.51 -12.03 -1.08
C ASP A 162 -10.03 -11.62 -1.10
N TRP A 163 -9.24 -12.21 -0.19
CA TRP A 163 -7.79 -12.12 -0.24
C TRP A 163 -7.25 -13.08 -1.30
N LEU A 164 -6.52 -12.55 -2.27
CA LEU A 164 -5.92 -13.31 -3.37
C LEU A 164 -4.41 -13.53 -3.18
N GLY A 165 -3.82 -12.85 -2.21
CA GLY A 165 -2.40 -12.93 -1.89
C GLY A 165 -2.02 -14.21 -1.17
N THR A 166 -0.72 -14.48 -1.07
CA THR A 166 -0.14 -15.66 -0.40
C THR A 166 1.06 -15.25 0.42
N GLY A 167 0.92 -15.25 1.75
CA GLY A 167 1.97 -14.85 2.69
C GLY A 167 2.50 -13.43 2.43
N SER A 168 3.66 -13.10 2.98
CA SER A 168 4.25 -11.75 2.90
C SER A 168 4.57 -11.35 1.45
N PHE A 169 4.49 -10.03 1.19
CA PHE A 169 4.90 -9.44 -0.09
C PHE A 169 6.42 -9.53 -0.28
N ILE A 170 6.84 -9.58 -1.54
CA ILE A 170 8.26 -9.56 -1.92
C ILE A 170 8.55 -8.34 -2.82
N PRO A 171 9.75 -7.78 -2.80
CA PRO A 171 10.18 -6.81 -3.79
C PRO A 171 10.14 -7.42 -5.21
N PRO A 172 9.75 -6.63 -6.24
CA PRO A 172 9.62 -7.14 -7.61
C PRO A 172 10.95 -7.37 -8.32
N LEU A 173 12.03 -6.80 -7.79
CA LEU A 173 13.40 -6.92 -8.27
C LEU A 173 14.33 -7.26 -7.10
N ALA A 174 15.45 -7.91 -7.40
CA ALA A 174 16.50 -8.20 -6.41
C ALA A 174 17.37 -6.98 -6.10
N GLN A 175 17.38 -5.97 -6.98
CA GLN A 175 18.13 -4.73 -6.81
C GLN A 175 17.55 -3.90 -5.67
N GLU A 176 18.42 -3.16 -4.99
CA GLU A 176 18.01 -2.25 -3.93
C GLU A 176 17.18 -1.08 -4.49
N ALA A 177 16.09 -0.74 -3.79
CA ALA A 177 15.25 0.40 -4.15
C ALA A 177 15.83 1.71 -3.62
N PHE A 178 15.62 2.79 -4.35
CA PHE A 178 15.93 4.11 -3.81
C PHE A 178 14.97 4.47 -2.67
N GLN A 179 15.49 5.13 -1.65
CA GLN A 179 14.72 5.68 -0.52
C GLN A 179 13.99 6.96 -0.95
N ASN A 180 13.10 6.84 -1.95
CA ASN A 180 12.48 7.99 -2.62
C ASN A 180 10.94 7.98 -2.61
N PHE A 181 10.32 7.13 -1.79
CA PHE A 181 8.88 7.24 -1.52
C PHE A 181 8.55 8.59 -0.92
N GLY A 182 7.47 9.23 -1.38
CA GLY A 182 7.04 10.54 -0.90
C GLY A 182 7.92 11.72 -1.36
N GLN A 183 9.01 11.46 -2.09
CA GLN A 183 9.90 12.52 -2.57
C GLN A 183 9.14 13.59 -3.36
N ASN A 184 9.27 14.85 -2.95
CA ASN A 184 8.71 15.98 -3.68
C ASN A 184 9.65 16.34 -4.85
N ARG A 185 9.23 16.02 -6.08
CA ARG A 185 9.97 16.26 -7.32
C ARG A 185 9.55 17.58 -7.93
N ILE A 186 10.49 18.52 -8.02
CA ILE A 186 10.28 19.86 -8.56
C ILE A 186 10.94 19.93 -9.93
N TYR A 187 10.15 19.85 -10.97
CA TYR A 187 10.60 19.87 -12.37
C TYR A 187 10.74 21.31 -12.87
N ASN A 188 11.91 21.67 -13.41
CA ASN A 188 12.24 22.97 -13.98
C ASN A 188 11.82 24.14 -13.07
N LYS A 189 11.78 23.94 -11.73
CA LYS A 189 11.32 24.93 -10.73
C LYS A 189 9.85 25.39 -10.87
N ARG A 190 9.02 24.70 -11.68
CA ARG A 190 7.64 25.12 -12.02
C ARG A 190 6.58 24.10 -11.61
N VAL A 191 6.82 22.81 -11.87
CA VAL A 191 5.85 21.74 -11.63
C VAL A 191 6.32 20.86 -10.50
N SER A 192 5.44 20.66 -9.53
CA SER A 192 5.69 19.79 -8.39
C SER A 192 4.87 18.51 -8.50
N SER A 193 5.47 17.36 -8.22
CA SER A 193 4.76 16.10 -8.05
C SER A 193 5.33 15.30 -6.89
N VAL A 194 4.47 14.57 -6.19
CA VAL A 194 4.89 13.69 -5.10
C VAL A 194 5.05 12.27 -5.62
N HIS A 195 6.18 11.65 -5.32
CA HIS A 195 6.51 10.29 -5.74
C HIS A 195 5.76 9.25 -4.90
N ALA A 196 4.77 8.61 -5.48
CA ALA A 196 3.82 7.74 -4.78
C ALA A 196 4.19 6.24 -4.86
N GLY A 197 5.46 5.95 -4.95
CA GLY A 197 6.06 4.61 -4.99
C GLY A 197 7.56 4.71 -4.75
N VAL A 198 8.29 3.67 -5.09
CA VAL A 198 9.75 3.64 -5.07
C VAL A 198 10.29 3.33 -6.46
N ASP A 199 11.45 3.88 -6.79
CA ASP A 199 12.15 3.54 -8.01
C ASP A 199 13.26 2.52 -7.71
N ILE A 200 13.38 1.50 -8.54
CA ILE A 200 14.40 0.46 -8.45
C ILE A 200 15.21 0.51 -9.75
N ALA A 201 16.45 0.99 -9.67
CA ALA A 201 17.35 1.01 -10.81
C ALA A 201 17.74 -0.42 -11.20
N ALA A 202 17.58 -0.75 -12.46
CA ALA A 202 17.97 -2.05 -12.99
C ALA A 202 18.26 -1.93 -14.50
N PRO A 203 19.12 -2.80 -15.07
CA PRO A 203 19.36 -2.84 -16.51
C PRO A 203 18.06 -3.01 -17.31
N TYR A 204 18.01 -2.37 -18.49
CA TYR A 204 16.90 -2.55 -19.42
C TYR A 204 16.68 -4.03 -19.73
N GLY A 205 15.42 -4.48 -19.68
CA GLY A 205 15.07 -5.88 -19.92
C GLY A 205 15.13 -6.80 -18.71
N THR A 206 15.59 -6.34 -17.54
CA THR A 206 15.60 -7.12 -16.29
C THR A 206 14.18 -7.66 -16.00
N PRO A 207 14.02 -8.96 -15.69
CA PRO A 207 12.71 -9.53 -15.39
C PRO A 207 12.09 -8.94 -14.11
N VAL A 208 10.82 -8.52 -14.18
CA VAL A 208 10.03 -7.99 -13.06
C VAL A 208 9.10 -9.07 -12.55
N ARG A 209 9.05 -9.28 -11.23
CA ARG A 209 8.21 -10.28 -10.57
C ARG A 209 6.95 -9.65 -9.96
N ALA A 210 5.86 -10.42 -9.90
CA ALA A 210 4.69 -10.06 -9.11
C ALA A 210 5.04 -10.07 -7.61
N SER A 211 4.75 -8.98 -6.91
CA SER A 211 5.06 -8.84 -5.48
C SER A 211 4.23 -9.76 -4.59
N ASN A 212 3.05 -10.17 -5.05
CA ASN A 212 2.22 -11.22 -4.45
C ASN A 212 1.29 -11.83 -5.51
N SER A 213 0.56 -12.89 -5.14
CA SER A 213 -0.47 -13.50 -5.98
C SER A 213 -1.66 -12.55 -6.14
N GLY A 214 -2.36 -12.63 -7.29
CA GLY A 214 -3.50 -11.76 -7.56
C GLY A 214 -3.97 -11.84 -9.01
N ASN A 215 -4.89 -10.95 -9.38
CA ASN A 215 -5.42 -10.81 -10.72
C ASN A 215 -4.84 -9.57 -11.41
N VAL A 216 -4.40 -9.71 -12.64
CA VAL A 216 -3.98 -8.56 -13.47
C VAL A 216 -5.22 -7.79 -13.89
N VAL A 217 -5.42 -6.61 -13.31
CA VAL A 217 -6.60 -5.76 -13.60
C VAL A 217 -6.30 -4.71 -14.67
N LEU A 218 -5.02 -4.42 -14.89
CA LEU A 218 -4.55 -3.55 -15.98
C LEU A 218 -3.20 -4.01 -16.51
N ALA A 219 -3.09 -4.08 -17.84
CA ALA A 219 -1.84 -4.26 -18.58
C ALA A 219 -1.95 -3.45 -19.87
N SER A 220 -1.25 -2.30 -19.96
CA SER A 220 -1.46 -1.32 -21.03
C SER A 220 -0.21 -0.46 -21.26
N ASP A 221 -0.26 0.41 -22.26
CA ASP A 221 0.79 1.39 -22.57
C ASP A 221 0.21 2.80 -22.41
N PHE A 222 0.61 3.49 -21.33
CA PHE A 222 0.16 4.82 -20.96
C PHE A 222 1.17 5.89 -21.32
N TYR A 223 0.71 7.07 -21.69
CA TYR A 223 1.56 8.18 -22.08
C TYR A 223 2.58 8.56 -20.98
N LEU A 224 2.11 8.74 -19.74
CA LEU A 224 2.98 9.15 -18.62
C LEU A 224 3.64 7.98 -17.90
N ASN A 225 2.92 6.88 -17.68
CA ASN A 225 3.41 5.75 -16.90
C ASN A 225 4.17 4.74 -17.76
N GLY A 226 4.14 4.89 -19.10
CA GLY A 226 4.67 3.92 -20.04
C GLY A 226 3.92 2.59 -19.97
N LYS A 227 4.59 1.50 -20.30
CA LYS A 227 4.00 0.17 -20.13
C LYS A 227 3.81 -0.15 -18.66
N ILE A 228 2.55 -0.43 -18.29
CA ILE A 228 2.06 -0.55 -16.91
C ILE A 228 1.42 -1.92 -16.69
N VAL A 229 1.67 -2.52 -15.53
CA VAL A 229 0.90 -3.63 -14.96
C VAL A 229 0.32 -3.18 -13.63
N VAL A 230 -0.94 -3.52 -13.38
CA VAL A 230 -1.58 -3.39 -12.04
C VAL A 230 -2.15 -4.75 -11.65
N ILE A 231 -1.81 -5.20 -10.46
CA ILE A 231 -2.29 -6.45 -9.88
C ILE A 231 -3.18 -6.13 -8.68
N ASP A 232 -4.39 -6.67 -8.69
CA ASP A 232 -5.32 -6.66 -7.56
C ASP A 232 -5.05 -7.92 -6.71
N HIS A 233 -4.69 -7.71 -5.45
CA HIS A 233 -4.44 -8.76 -4.47
C HIS A 233 -5.64 -9.04 -3.58
N GLY A 234 -6.76 -8.38 -3.85
CA GLY A 234 -7.96 -8.42 -3.02
C GLY A 234 -7.90 -7.46 -1.82
N ARG A 235 -9.03 -7.30 -1.15
CA ARG A 235 -9.21 -6.45 0.04
C ARG A 235 -8.69 -5.01 -0.11
N GLY A 236 -8.75 -4.47 -1.35
CA GLY A 236 -8.31 -3.12 -1.69
C GLY A 236 -6.80 -2.95 -1.80
N VAL A 237 -6.04 -4.03 -1.88
CA VAL A 237 -4.57 -4.00 -2.04
C VAL A 237 -4.20 -4.15 -3.51
N PHE A 238 -3.47 -3.17 -4.04
CA PHE A 238 -2.99 -3.18 -5.43
C PHE A 238 -1.48 -2.93 -5.48
N SER A 239 -0.79 -3.64 -6.39
CA SER A 239 0.59 -3.33 -6.77
C SER A 239 0.66 -2.82 -8.21
N LEU A 240 1.50 -1.80 -8.42
CA LEU A 240 1.63 -1.06 -9.67
C LEU A 240 3.09 -1.11 -10.13
N TYR A 241 3.29 -1.42 -11.42
CA TYR A 241 4.60 -1.58 -12.04
C TYR A 241 4.65 -0.74 -13.32
N PHE A 242 5.47 0.34 -13.34
CA PHE A 242 5.51 1.30 -14.44
C PHE A 242 6.86 1.31 -15.16
N HIS A 243 6.88 1.98 -16.29
CA HIS A 243 8.03 2.21 -17.17
C HIS A 243 8.61 0.91 -17.78
N CYS A 244 7.79 -0.16 -17.85
CA CYS A 244 8.22 -1.44 -18.38
C CYS A 244 8.56 -1.35 -19.89
N SER A 245 9.53 -2.18 -20.34
CA SER A 245 9.85 -2.33 -21.78
C SER A 245 8.92 -3.33 -22.46
N LYS A 246 8.52 -4.39 -21.73
CA LYS A 246 7.68 -5.46 -22.24
C LYS A 246 6.72 -5.94 -21.12
N LEU A 247 5.47 -6.13 -21.48
CA LEU A 247 4.48 -6.80 -20.63
C LEU A 247 4.47 -8.28 -20.98
N LEU A 248 4.47 -9.15 -19.98
CA LEU A 248 4.43 -10.61 -20.12
C LEU A 248 3.07 -11.20 -19.73
N VAL A 249 2.17 -10.34 -19.24
CA VAL A 249 0.82 -10.67 -18.82
C VAL A 249 -0.17 -9.72 -19.47
N LYS A 250 -1.44 -10.09 -19.47
CA LYS A 250 -2.57 -9.29 -19.95
C LYS A 250 -3.64 -9.15 -18.88
N ARG A 251 -4.53 -8.18 -19.03
CA ARG A 251 -5.71 -8.01 -18.17
C ARG A 251 -6.52 -9.32 -18.13
N GLY A 252 -6.89 -9.74 -16.93
CA GLY A 252 -7.62 -10.99 -16.66
C GLY A 252 -6.73 -12.18 -16.30
N ASP A 253 -5.43 -12.10 -16.49
CA ASP A 253 -4.52 -13.16 -16.07
C ASP A 253 -4.45 -13.26 -14.55
N ARG A 254 -4.40 -14.49 -14.04
CA ARG A 254 -4.10 -14.79 -12.63
C ARG A 254 -2.61 -15.05 -12.49
N VAL A 255 -1.96 -14.34 -11.58
CA VAL A 255 -0.52 -14.49 -11.34
C VAL A 255 -0.24 -15.00 -9.92
N ARG A 256 0.85 -15.77 -9.78
CA ARG A 256 1.36 -16.21 -8.48
C ARG A 256 2.47 -15.24 -8.03
N LYS A 257 2.65 -15.12 -6.72
CA LYS A 257 3.80 -14.41 -6.13
C LYS A 257 5.10 -14.87 -6.78
N GLY A 258 5.94 -13.94 -7.19
CA GLY A 258 7.24 -14.20 -7.84
C GLY A 258 7.18 -14.54 -9.33
N ALA A 259 5.98 -14.68 -9.94
CA ALA A 259 5.85 -14.88 -11.39
C ALA A 259 6.38 -13.68 -12.16
N PHE A 260 7.01 -13.90 -13.30
CA PHE A 260 7.46 -12.84 -14.19
C PHE A 260 6.27 -12.19 -14.91
N ILE A 261 6.10 -10.88 -14.73
CA ILE A 261 4.96 -10.11 -15.26
C ILE A 261 5.34 -9.07 -16.31
N ALA A 262 6.59 -8.61 -16.27
CA ALA A 262 7.09 -7.57 -17.16
C ALA A 262 8.62 -7.61 -17.25
N ARG A 263 9.20 -6.68 -18.02
CA ARG A 263 10.63 -6.38 -18.02
C ARG A 263 10.86 -4.90 -17.79
N VAL A 264 11.92 -4.57 -17.03
CA VAL A 264 12.35 -3.18 -16.79
C VAL A 264 12.57 -2.45 -18.11
N GLY A 265 12.16 -1.22 -18.17
CA GLY A 265 12.28 -0.36 -19.34
C GLY A 265 12.57 1.09 -19.00
N ASN A 266 12.23 1.96 -19.97
CA ASN A 266 12.36 3.40 -19.89
C ASN A 266 11.21 4.06 -20.67
N THR A 267 10.00 3.46 -20.63
CA THR A 267 8.84 3.95 -21.37
C THR A 267 8.07 4.99 -20.56
N GLY A 268 7.29 5.85 -21.23
CA GLY A 268 6.58 6.95 -20.60
C GLY A 268 7.52 8.08 -20.14
N ARG A 269 7.12 8.81 -19.10
CA ARG A 269 7.90 9.90 -18.52
C ARG A 269 8.99 9.36 -17.59
N SER A 270 10.10 8.93 -18.15
CA SER A 270 11.24 8.35 -17.44
C SER A 270 12.55 8.96 -17.96
N THR A 271 13.54 9.11 -17.10
CA THR A 271 14.87 9.68 -17.44
C THR A 271 15.95 8.62 -17.63
N GLY A 272 15.64 7.35 -17.42
CA GLY A 272 16.59 6.24 -17.55
C GLY A 272 15.97 4.91 -17.14
N PRO A 273 16.61 3.77 -17.44
CA PRO A 273 16.08 2.46 -17.11
C PRO A 273 15.87 2.26 -15.62
N HIS A 274 14.62 2.04 -15.20
CA HIS A 274 14.22 1.71 -13.84
C HIS A 274 12.82 1.10 -13.82
N LEU A 275 12.46 0.46 -12.72
CA LEU A 275 11.10 0.10 -12.37
C LEU A 275 10.57 1.11 -11.37
N HIS A 276 9.46 1.78 -11.65
CA HIS A 276 8.66 2.41 -10.62
C HIS A 276 7.69 1.37 -10.04
N TRP A 277 7.77 1.15 -8.73
CA TRP A 277 6.92 0.20 -8.01
C TRP A 277 6.10 0.93 -6.94
N GLY A 278 4.78 0.86 -7.07
CA GLY A 278 3.83 1.49 -6.15
C GLY A 278 2.90 0.48 -5.50
N ILE A 279 2.40 0.83 -4.31
CA ILE A 279 1.31 0.11 -3.63
C ILE A 279 0.17 1.08 -3.37
N ARG A 280 -1.06 0.56 -3.51
CA ARG A 280 -2.29 1.22 -3.06
C ARG A 280 -3.01 0.32 -2.07
N ILE A 281 -3.47 0.94 -1.00
CA ILE A 281 -4.45 0.33 -0.09
C ILE A 281 -5.73 1.14 -0.24
N PHE A 282 -6.69 0.62 -1.00
CA PHE A 282 -7.80 1.39 -1.55
C PHE A 282 -7.27 2.57 -2.37
N ASP A 283 -7.59 3.82 -1.99
CA ASP A 283 -7.07 5.06 -2.59
C ASP A 283 -5.79 5.59 -1.91
N SER A 284 -5.38 5.01 -0.76
CA SER A 284 -4.18 5.45 -0.04
C SER A 284 -2.90 5.03 -0.77
N ARG A 285 -2.00 5.99 -0.97
CA ARG A 285 -0.65 5.80 -1.49
C ARG A 285 0.27 5.44 -0.33
N VAL A 286 0.84 4.26 -0.36
CA VAL A 286 1.66 3.77 0.75
C VAL A 286 3.05 3.36 0.29
N ASP A 287 3.99 3.39 1.20
CA ASP A 287 5.36 2.91 0.99
C ASP A 287 5.32 1.38 0.75
N PRO A 288 5.76 0.90 -0.41
CA PRO A 288 5.76 -0.53 -0.70
C PRO A 288 6.46 -1.37 0.37
N PHE A 289 7.53 -0.86 0.97
CA PHE A 289 8.27 -1.56 2.01
C PHE A 289 7.54 -1.62 3.36
N SER A 290 6.56 -0.74 3.59
CA SER A 290 5.66 -0.89 4.74
C SER A 290 4.82 -2.17 4.63
N LEU A 291 4.33 -2.48 3.43
CA LEU A 291 3.56 -3.70 3.18
C LEU A 291 4.46 -4.96 3.18
N VAL A 292 5.68 -4.87 2.62
CA VAL A 292 6.66 -5.98 2.63
C VAL A 292 7.07 -6.37 4.06
N ALA A 293 7.13 -5.39 4.97
CA ALA A 293 7.51 -5.62 6.36
C ALA A 293 6.45 -6.42 7.15
N LEU A 294 5.17 -6.35 6.76
CA LEU A 294 4.09 -7.03 7.49
C LEU A 294 4.27 -8.56 7.48
N PRO A 295 4.12 -9.21 8.64
CA PRO A 295 4.25 -10.67 8.79
C PRO A 295 2.98 -11.38 8.35
N LEU A 296 2.75 -11.43 7.05
CA LEU A 296 1.63 -12.19 6.47
C LEU A 296 2.04 -13.65 6.32
N GLU A 297 1.29 -14.55 6.91
CA GLU A 297 1.52 -16.00 6.77
C GLU A 297 0.64 -16.63 5.69
#